data_a3b2edb08f0fc370a785e318c42aad80
#
_entry.id   a3b2edb08f0fc370a785e318c42aad80
#
_cell.length_a   1.000
_cell.length_b   1.000
_cell.length_c   1.000
_cell.angle_alpha   90.00
_cell.angle_beta   90.00
_cell.angle_gamma   90.00
#
_symmetry.space_group_name_H-M   'P 1'
#
loop_
_entity.id
_entity.type
_entity.pdbx_description
1 polymer ?
#
loop_
_entity_poly.entity_id
_entity_poly.type
_entity_poly.pdbx_seq_one_letter_code
_entity_poly.pdbx_strand_id
1 'polypeptide(L)'
;MRALAGLVAALALAAAATAATADEPPTVYAAASLTKVLPRIAPDARFQFAGSNQLAFQIRQGAPADLFASAGPLYTQELYREGLVERPRTIATNSLVLAVPRSNPARITRVQDLARPGKVRLVVAGAKVPIGMYTREVLKRLGLLRVLRKAVSQEPDVKGIVGKLALGEADAGFVYATDVRAASGRLRAIALPKRSQPTVRYEIAVVRGSRNRTAALELVADLLSTDGRRELARAGFGLP
;
A
#
# COMPACT_ATOMS: atom_id res chain seq x y z
N MET A 1 -1.62 68.62 -52.64
CA MET A 1 -1.98 67.55 -53.61
C MET A 1 -1.81 66.18 -52.96
N ARG A 2 -2.80 65.42 -53.06
CA ARG A 2 -3.25 64.23 -52.37
C ARG A 2 -2.21 63.10 -52.24
N ALA A 3 -1.99 62.62 -50.98
CA ALA A 3 -1.34 61.36 -50.70
C ALA A 3 -2.39 60.39 -50.19
N LEU A 4 -2.59 59.26 -50.86
CA LEU A 4 -3.41 58.12 -50.42
C LEU A 4 -2.61 57.29 -49.47
N ALA A 5 -3.15 57.12 -48.24
CA ALA A 5 -2.67 56.14 -47.29
C ALA A 5 -3.32 54.79 -47.55
N GLY A 6 -2.51 53.79 -47.90
CA GLY A 6 -2.93 52.38 -48.00
C GLY A 6 -2.91 51.72 -46.66
N LEU A 7 -4.08 51.25 -46.19
CA LEU A 7 -4.24 50.49 -44.95
C LEU A 7 -4.00 49.00 -45.30
N VAL A 8 -2.89 48.43 -44.85
CA VAL A 8 -2.60 46.99 -44.88
C VAL A 8 -3.08 46.38 -43.59
N ALA A 9 -4.22 45.70 -43.62
CA ALA A 9 -4.72 44.91 -42.50
C ALA A 9 -3.97 43.57 -42.49
N ALA A 10 -3.05 43.43 -41.51
CA ALA A 10 -2.40 42.13 -41.24
C ALA A 10 -3.35 41.29 -40.37
N LEU A 11 -3.94 40.25 -40.97
CA LEU A 11 -4.71 39.24 -40.27
C LEU A 11 -3.73 38.30 -39.60
N ALA A 12 -3.47 38.50 -38.26
CA ALA A 12 -2.71 37.56 -37.45
C ALA A 12 -3.60 36.37 -37.12
N LEU A 13 -3.39 35.26 -37.85
CA LEU A 13 -3.99 33.98 -37.54
C LEU A 13 -3.30 33.42 -36.30
N ALA A 14 -3.91 33.59 -35.11
CA ALA A 14 -3.46 32.94 -33.88
C ALA A 14 -3.79 31.44 -34.00
N ALA A 15 -2.83 30.65 -34.45
CA ALA A 15 -2.86 29.22 -34.29
C ALA A 15 -2.71 28.90 -32.81
N ALA A 16 -3.84 28.69 -32.14
CA ALA A 16 -3.83 28.07 -30.83
C ALA A 16 -3.30 26.65 -30.99
N ALA A 17 -1.99 26.47 -30.78
CA ALA A 17 -1.40 25.17 -30.55
C ALA A 17 -2.00 24.61 -29.29
N THR A 18 -3.02 23.77 -29.42
CA THR A 18 -3.39 22.82 -28.36
C THR A 18 -2.18 21.92 -28.15
N ALA A 19 -1.29 22.33 -27.25
CA ALA A 19 -0.29 21.43 -26.72
C ALA A 19 -1.10 20.29 -26.07
N ALA A 20 -1.12 19.14 -26.73
CA ALA A 20 -1.50 17.90 -26.11
C ALA A 20 -0.56 17.78 -24.92
N THR A 21 -1.04 18.08 -23.73
CA THR A 21 -0.33 17.76 -22.50
C THR A 21 -0.17 16.25 -22.55
N ALA A 22 1.05 15.78 -22.83
CA ALA A 22 1.38 14.37 -22.63
C ALA A 22 0.89 14.05 -21.23
N ASP A 23 -0.05 13.10 -21.10
CA ASP A 23 -0.63 12.73 -19.82
C ASP A 23 0.53 12.37 -18.91
N GLU A 24 0.77 13.21 -17.91
CA GLU A 24 1.82 12.92 -16.94
C GLU A 24 1.49 11.59 -16.25
N PRO A 25 2.51 10.73 -16.01
CA PRO A 25 2.26 9.46 -15.34
C PRO A 25 1.57 9.69 -13.99
N PRO A 26 0.54 8.89 -13.64
CA PRO A 26 -0.23 9.10 -12.43
C PRO A 26 0.62 8.89 -11.18
N THR A 27 0.37 9.71 -10.16
CA THR A 27 0.99 9.58 -8.84
C THR A 27 0.14 8.70 -7.94
N VAL A 28 0.69 7.57 -7.53
CA VAL A 28 0.01 6.54 -6.74
C VAL A 28 0.52 6.53 -5.30
N TYR A 29 -0.34 6.86 -4.36
CA TYR A 29 -0.09 6.69 -2.93
C TYR A 29 -0.49 5.27 -2.53
N ALA A 30 0.49 4.40 -2.30
CA ALA A 30 0.25 2.97 -2.12
C ALA A 30 0.82 2.41 -0.82
N ALA A 31 0.07 1.50 -0.21
CA ALA A 31 0.53 0.76 0.96
C ALA A 31 1.91 0.13 0.73
N ALA A 32 2.79 0.22 1.72
CA ALA A 32 4.18 -0.26 1.65
C ALA A 32 4.31 -1.74 1.23
N SER A 33 3.32 -2.59 1.53
CA SER A 33 3.29 -3.99 1.08
C SER A 33 3.15 -4.17 -0.43
N LEU A 34 2.73 -3.12 -1.18
CA LEU A 34 2.58 -3.14 -2.63
C LEU A 34 3.85 -2.73 -3.40
N THR A 35 4.92 -2.33 -2.71
CA THR A 35 6.18 -1.81 -3.29
C THR A 35 6.78 -2.71 -4.38
N LYS A 36 6.62 -4.02 -4.27
CA LYS A 36 7.24 -4.97 -5.22
C LYS A 36 6.35 -5.31 -6.42
N VAL A 37 5.05 -5.11 -6.31
CA VAL A 37 4.10 -5.55 -7.35
C VAL A 37 3.60 -4.40 -8.21
N LEU A 38 3.27 -3.24 -7.64
CA LEU A 38 2.72 -2.13 -8.43
C LEU A 38 3.68 -1.62 -9.52
N PRO A 39 5.00 -1.44 -9.27
CA PRO A 39 5.90 -1.01 -10.33
C PRO A 39 6.09 -2.00 -11.50
N ARG A 40 5.65 -3.26 -11.33
CA ARG A 40 5.65 -4.24 -12.42
C ARG A 40 4.41 -4.13 -13.29
N ILE A 41 3.30 -3.69 -12.69
CA ILE A 41 2.01 -3.53 -13.41
C ILE A 41 1.95 -2.18 -14.10
N ALA A 42 2.47 -1.14 -13.45
CA ALA A 42 2.46 0.23 -13.95
C ALA A 42 3.87 0.85 -13.82
N PRO A 43 4.84 0.47 -14.67
CA PRO A 43 6.24 0.90 -14.55
C PRO A 43 6.41 2.41 -14.71
N ASP A 44 5.53 3.06 -15.45
CA ASP A 44 5.62 4.50 -15.73
C ASP A 44 4.98 5.35 -14.62
N ALA A 45 4.17 4.77 -13.72
CA ALA A 45 3.53 5.50 -12.64
C ALA A 45 4.54 5.95 -11.57
N ARG A 46 4.28 7.10 -10.96
CA ARG A 46 5.04 7.59 -9.80
C ARG A 46 4.45 7.03 -8.52
N PHE A 47 5.27 6.43 -7.67
CA PHE A 47 4.81 5.80 -6.44
C PHE A 47 5.34 6.49 -5.19
N GLN A 48 4.45 6.70 -4.23
CA GLN A 48 4.80 6.97 -2.85
C GLN A 48 4.31 5.82 -1.97
N PHE A 49 5.25 5.10 -1.35
CA PHE A 49 4.96 3.96 -0.50
C PHE A 49 5.11 4.31 0.98
N ALA A 50 4.05 4.08 1.77
CA ALA A 50 4.06 4.27 3.22
C ALA A 50 2.94 3.45 3.89
N GLY A 51 2.75 3.63 5.20
CA GLY A 51 1.56 3.13 5.89
C GLY A 51 0.29 3.79 5.36
N SER A 52 -0.76 3.00 5.13
CA SER A 52 -2.01 3.52 4.55
C SER A 52 -2.64 4.65 5.39
N ASN A 53 -2.44 4.64 6.71
CA ASN A 53 -2.87 5.72 7.60
C ASN A 53 -2.15 7.04 7.31
N GLN A 54 -0.84 7.00 7.05
CA GLN A 54 -0.03 8.18 6.72
C GLN A 54 -0.44 8.75 5.37
N LEU A 55 -0.60 7.89 4.35
CA LEU A 55 -1.02 8.28 3.01
C LEU A 55 -2.43 8.90 3.02
N ALA A 56 -3.36 8.30 3.75
CA ALA A 56 -4.70 8.85 3.91
C ALA A 56 -4.67 10.22 4.60
N PHE A 57 -3.82 10.40 5.61
CA PHE A 57 -3.62 11.70 6.24
C PHE A 57 -3.08 12.74 5.24
N GLN A 58 -2.08 12.38 4.43
CA GLN A 58 -1.53 13.27 3.41
C GLN A 58 -2.58 13.69 2.37
N ILE A 59 -3.45 12.75 1.93
CA ILE A 59 -4.56 13.06 1.01
C ILE A 59 -5.54 14.05 1.65
N ARG A 60 -5.88 13.89 2.95
CA ARG A 60 -6.71 14.86 3.69
C ARG A 60 -6.08 16.25 3.76
N GLN A 61 -4.76 16.33 3.75
CA GLN A 61 -4.02 17.61 3.71
C GLN A 61 -3.83 18.15 2.28
N GLY A 62 -4.46 17.55 1.27
CA GLY A 62 -4.38 18.02 -0.11
C GLY A 62 -3.13 17.58 -0.88
N ALA A 63 -2.44 16.55 -0.43
CA ALA A 63 -1.30 16.02 -1.18
C ALA A 63 -1.70 15.58 -2.60
N PRO A 64 -0.86 15.86 -3.63
CA PRO A 64 -1.20 15.65 -5.04
C PRO A 64 -1.10 14.18 -5.45
N ALA A 65 -2.01 13.35 -4.94
CA ALA A 65 -2.16 11.96 -5.34
C ALA A 65 -3.26 11.82 -6.38
N ASP A 66 -3.06 10.97 -7.37
CA ASP A 66 -4.08 10.60 -8.36
C ASP A 66 -4.83 9.34 -7.93
N LEU A 67 -4.11 8.41 -7.27
CA LEU A 67 -4.65 7.14 -6.76
C LEU A 67 -4.22 6.89 -5.33
N PHE A 68 -5.11 6.26 -4.57
CA PHE A 68 -4.83 5.75 -3.23
C PHE A 68 -5.07 4.24 -3.16
N ALA A 69 -4.03 3.46 -2.88
CA ALA A 69 -4.09 2.01 -2.72
C ALA A 69 -3.76 1.61 -1.28
N SER A 70 -4.76 1.12 -0.54
CA SER A 70 -4.67 0.80 0.89
C SER A 70 -4.59 -0.70 1.15
N ALA A 71 -3.83 -1.11 2.17
CA ALA A 71 -3.76 -2.50 2.66
C ALA A 71 -4.93 -2.88 3.59
N GLY A 72 -6.01 -2.15 3.52
CA GLY A 72 -7.24 -2.40 4.27
C GLY A 72 -8.30 -1.39 3.91
N PRO A 73 -9.60 -1.75 4.00
CA PRO A 73 -10.69 -0.90 3.55
C PRO A 73 -10.93 0.34 4.43
N LEU A 74 -10.44 0.35 5.68
CA LEU A 74 -10.76 1.43 6.62
C LEU A 74 -10.50 2.82 6.02
N TYR A 75 -9.28 3.07 5.53
CA TYR A 75 -8.87 4.40 5.07
C TYR A 75 -9.46 4.78 3.72
N THR A 76 -9.65 3.84 2.80
CA THR A 76 -10.33 4.12 1.53
C THR A 76 -11.80 4.45 1.77
N GLN A 77 -12.47 3.73 2.67
CA GLN A 77 -13.87 3.97 3.00
C GLN A 77 -14.07 5.27 3.80
N GLU A 78 -13.12 5.64 4.67
CA GLU A 78 -13.14 6.95 5.34
C GLU A 78 -13.02 8.09 4.32
N LEU A 79 -11.98 8.07 3.48
CA LEU A 79 -11.78 9.10 2.45
C LEU A 79 -12.95 9.17 1.46
N TYR A 80 -13.59 8.04 1.14
CA TYR A 80 -14.78 8.02 0.30
C TYR A 80 -15.97 8.72 0.97
N ARG A 81 -16.23 8.46 2.26
CA ARG A 81 -17.28 9.15 3.02
C ARG A 81 -17.01 10.65 3.19
N GLU A 82 -15.74 11.03 3.26
CA GLU A 82 -15.28 12.41 3.30
C GLU A 82 -15.34 13.10 1.92
N GLY A 83 -15.67 12.38 0.84
CA GLY A 83 -15.76 12.93 -0.51
C GLY A 83 -14.40 13.19 -1.17
N LEU A 84 -13.29 12.67 -0.60
CA LEU A 84 -11.92 12.91 -1.09
C LEU A 84 -11.49 11.91 -2.16
N VAL A 85 -12.09 10.73 -2.20
CA VAL A 85 -11.82 9.73 -3.25
C VAL A 85 -13.12 9.26 -3.89
N GLU A 86 -13.02 8.67 -5.07
CA GLU A 86 -14.12 7.98 -5.73
C GLU A 86 -14.38 6.62 -5.05
N ARG A 87 -15.43 5.92 -5.48
CA ARG A 87 -15.82 4.63 -4.90
C ARG A 87 -14.65 3.64 -4.97
N PRO A 88 -14.18 3.11 -3.82
CA PRO A 88 -13.08 2.17 -3.78
C PRO A 88 -13.42 0.85 -4.47
N ARG A 89 -12.40 0.22 -5.06
CA ARG A 89 -12.47 -1.09 -5.67
C ARG A 89 -11.48 -2.03 -5.00
N THR A 90 -11.93 -3.24 -4.68
CA THR A 90 -11.02 -4.29 -4.17
C THR A 90 -10.16 -4.80 -5.33
N ILE A 91 -8.84 -4.81 -5.14
CA ILE A 91 -7.86 -5.27 -6.14
C ILE A 91 -7.19 -6.58 -5.76
N ALA A 92 -7.08 -6.89 -4.47
CA ALA A 92 -6.42 -8.09 -3.98
C ALA A 92 -6.86 -8.47 -2.57
N THR A 93 -6.54 -9.69 -2.16
CA THR A 93 -6.61 -10.16 -0.79
C THR A 93 -5.24 -10.62 -0.29
N ASN A 94 -5.08 -10.81 1.02
CA ASN A 94 -3.84 -11.31 1.60
C ASN A 94 -4.13 -12.09 2.88
N SER A 95 -3.11 -12.73 3.44
CA SER A 95 -3.17 -13.36 4.76
C SER A 95 -2.04 -12.86 5.63
N LEU A 96 -2.25 -12.89 6.95
CA LEU A 96 -1.19 -12.62 7.92
C LEU A 96 -0.41 -13.88 8.24
N VAL A 97 0.87 -13.68 8.51
CA VAL A 97 1.76 -14.69 9.07
C VAL A 97 2.57 -14.08 10.23
N LEU A 98 3.01 -14.91 11.15
CA LEU A 98 4.08 -14.53 12.05
C LEU A 98 5.40 -14.78 11.33
N ALA A 99 6.17 -13.73 11.08
CA ALA A 99 7.49 -13.83 10.47
C ALA A 99 8.59 -13.85 11.52
N VAL A 100 9.62 -14.63 11.24
CA VAL A 100 10.86 -14.71 12.01
C VAL A 100 12.05 -14.61 11.08
N PRO A 101 13.24 -14.17 11.53
CA PRO A 101 14.47 -14.29 10.77
C PRO A 101 14.69 -15.74 10.28
N ARG A 102 15.36 -15.92 9.16
CA ARG A 102 15.61 -17.27 8.62
C ARG A 102 16.30 -18.19 9.63
N SER A 103 17.26 -17.67 10.40
CA SER A 103 17.96 -18.40 11.46
C SER A 103 17.09 -18.76 12.66
N ASN A 104 16.01 -18.03 12.89
CA ASN A 104 15.07 -18.20 13.99
C ASN A 104 15.76 -18.42 15.37
N PRO A 105 16.57 -17.48 15.84
CA PRO A 105 17.37 -17.66 17.07
C PRO A 105 16.49 -17.88 18.31
N ALA A 106 15.29 -17.30 18.34
CA ALA A 106 14.34 -17.47 19.43
C ALA A 106 13.54 -18.81 19.36
N ARG A 107 13.79 -19.67 18.35
CA ARG A 107 13.14 -20.97 18.16
C ARG A 107 11.61 -20.91 18.21
N ILE A 108 11.04 -19.88 17.58
CA ILE A 108 9.59 -19.68 17.49
C ILE A 108 9.05 -20.59 16.40
N THR A 109 8.08 -21.46 16.72
CA THR A 109 7.47 -22.41 15.79
C THR A 109 5.97 -22.19 15.60
N ARG A 110 5.34 -21.48 16.55
CA ARG A 110 3.91 -21.17 16.54
C ARG A 110 3.67 -19.83 17.26
N VAL A 111 2.55 -19.18 17.00
CA VAL A 111 2.23 -17.87 17.56
C VAL A 111 2.14 -17.88 19.10
N GLN A 112 1.78 -19.00 19.71
CA GLN A 112 1.73 -19.17 21.19
C GLN A 112 3.11 -19.03 21.82
N ASP A 113 4.18 -19.30 21.09
CA ASP A 113 5.55 -19.18 21.61
C ASP A 113 5.91 -17.75 21.97
N LEU A 114 5.20 -16.74 21.44
CA LEU A 114 5.34 -15.35 21.85
C LEU A 114 4.98 -15.13 23.34
N ALA A 115 4.13 -15.99 23.91
CA ALA A 115 3.70 -15.89 25.31
C ALA A 115 4.66 -16.58 26.29
N ARG A 116 5.65 -17.36 25.81
CA ARG A 116 6.62 -18.05 26.66
C ARG A 116 7.36 -17.06 27.58
N PRO A 117 7.77 -17.49 28.79
CA PRO A 117 8.73 -16.74 29.61
C PRO A 117 10.00 -16.44 28.82
N GLY A 118 10.63 -15.31 29.10
CA GLY A 118 11.88 -14.88 28.44
C GLY A 118 11.69 -13.70 27.48
N LYS A 119 12.81 -13.23 26.94
CA LYS A 119 12.86 -12.01 26.11
C LYS A 119 12.73 -12.38 24.64
N VAL A 120 11.51 -12.47 24.12
CA VAL A 120 11.28 -12.41 22.68
C VAL A 120 11.19 -10.94 22.26
N ARG A 121 12.05 -10.50 21.36
CA ARG A 121 12.01 -9.15 20.78
C ARG A 121 10.95 -9.13 19.69
N LEU A 122 9.74 -8.71 20.04
CA LEU A 122 8.62 -8.57 19.11
C LEU A 122 8.67 -7.18 18.46
N VAL A 123 8.62 -7.10 17.15
CA VAL A 123 8.39 -5.86 16.40
C VAL A 123 6.95 -5.83 15.89
N VAL A 124 6.28 -4.69 16.03
CA VAL A 124 4.89 -4.50 15.60
C VAL A 124 4.76 -3.21 14.79
N ALA A 125 3.65 -3.04 14.10
CA ALA A 125 3.30 -1.73 13.56
C ALA A 125 2.42 -0.95 14.54
N GLY A 126 2.41 0.37 14.38
CA GLY A 126 1.54 1.27 15.14
C GLY A 126 0.07 0.85 15.08
N ALA A 127 -0.70 1.22 16.11
CA ALA A 127 -2.10 0.76 16.27
C ALA A 127 -3.03 1.17 15.12
N LYS A 128 -2.73 2.29 14.45
CA LYS A 128 -3.51 2.81 13.32
C LYS A 128 -3.02 2.29 11.96
N VAL A 129 -1.87 1.63 11.90
CA VAL A 129 -1.34 1.04 10.66
C VAL A 129 -2.15 -0.23 10.34
N PRO A 130 -2.57 -0.50 9.09
CA PRO A 130 -3.38 -1.67 8.75
C PRO A 130 -2.83 -2.98 9.31
N ILE A 131 -1.54 -3.28 9.08
CA ILE A 131 -0.92 -4.50 9.63
C ILE A 131 -0.93 -4.52 11.17
N GLY A 132 -0.81 -3.36 11.83
CA GLY A 132 -0.91 -3.24 13.29
C GLY A 132 -2.33 -3.49 13.81
N MET A 133 -3.37 -3.04 13.08
CA MET A 133 -4.77 -3.35 13.40
C MET A 133 -5.04 -4.85 13.26
N TYR A 134 -4.65 -5.44 12.14
CA TYR A 134 -4.80 -6.89 11.91
C TYR A 134 -4.02 -7.73 12.91
N THR A 135 -2.81 -7.30 13.30
CA THR A 135 -2.02 -7.94 14.37
C THR A 135 -2.81 -7.98 15.68
N ARG A 136 -3.42 -6.87 16.07
CA ARG A 136 -4.24 -6.80 17.29
C ARG A 136 -5.47 -7.69 17.20
N GLU A 137 -6.11 -7.73 16.06
CA GLU A 137 -7.27 -8.60 15.81
C GLU A 137 -6.89 -10.08 15.96
N VAL A 138 -5.79 -10.52 15.33
CA VAL A 138 -5.25 -11.87 15.47
C VAL A 138 -4.96 -12.20 16.93
N LEU A 139 -4.23 -11.34 17.60
CA LEU A 139 -3.84 -11.57 18.99
C LEU A 139 -5.05 -11.57 19.95
N LYS A 140 -6.08 -10.75 19.68
CA LYS A 140 -7.35 -10.75 20.42
C LYS A 140 -8.06 -12.09 20.24
N ARG A 141 -8.22 -12.56 19.00
CA ARG A 141 -8.90 -13.85 18.68
C ARG A 141 -8.18 -15.05 19.32
N LEU A 142 -6.88 -14.93 19.56
CA LEU A 142 -6.04 -15.98 20.18
C LEU A 142 -5.88 -15.83 21.70
N GLY A 143 -6.43 -14.79 22.34
CA GLY A 143 -6.22 -14.50 23.76
C GLY A 143 -4.79 -14.06 24.11
N LEU A 144 -4.03 -13.57 23.12
CA LEU A 144 -2.60 -13.26 23.23
C LEU A 144 -2.28 -11.76 23.25
N LEU A 145 -3.25 -10.86 23.45
CA LEU A 145 -3.01 -9.41 23.40
C LEU A 145 -1.86 -8.94 24.32
N ARG A 146 -1.64 -9.64 25.45
CA ARG A 146 -0.56 -9.31 26.39
C ARG A 146 0.84 -9.36 25.78
N VAL A 147 1.04 -10.12 24.67
CA VAL A 147 2.35 -10.20 24.02
C VAL A 147 2.80 -8.88 23.39
N LEU A 148 1.88 -7.96 23.12
CA LEU A 148 2.19 -6.61 22.64
C LEU A 148 3.09 -5.83 23.64
N ARG A 149 3.08 -6.18 24.94
CA ARG A 149 4.00 -5.59 25.92
C ARG A 149 5.47 -5.97 25.71
N LYS A 150 5.73 -7.02 24.91
CA LYS A 150 7.08 -7.42 24.49
C LYS A 150 7.57 -6.70 23.26
N ALA A 151 6.78 -5.76 22.70
CA ALA A 151 7.17 -5.00 21.54
C ALA A 151 8.36 -4.10 21.88
N VAL A 152 9.46 -4.32 21.19
CA VAL A 152 10.70 -3.53 21.35
C VAL A 152 10.69 -2.32 20.43
N SER A 153 9.80 -2.30 19.42
CA SER A 153 9.65 -1.17 18.50
C SER A 153 8.27 -1.20 17.83
N GLN A 154 7.82 -0.01 17.40
CA GLN A 154 6.60 0.20 16.66
C GLN A 154 6.92 0.88 15.32
N GLU A 155 6.65 0.18 14.23
CA GLU A 155 6.99 0.63 12.89
C GLU A 155 5.84 1.42 12.24
N PRO A 156 6.16 2.38 11.37
CA PRO A 156 5.17 3.17 10.65
C PRO A 156 4.45 2.37 9.55
N ASP A 157 5.03 1.25 9.10
CA ASP A 157 4.47 0.35 8.11
C ASP A 157 5.06 -1.07 8.21
N VAL A 158 4.63 -1.97 7.31
CA VAL A 158 5.09 -3.37 7.34
C VAL A 158 6.54 -3.52 6.87
N LYS A 159 7.08 -2.61 6.06
CA LYS A 159 8.47 -2.71 5.59
C LYS A 159 9.47 -2.46 6.71
N GLY A 160 9.13 -1.59 7.67
CA GLY A 160 9.90 -1.44 8.90
C GLY A 160 10.00 -2.76 9.67
N ILE A 161 8.88 -3.48 9.83
CA ILE A 161 8.88 -4.81 10.47
C ILE A 161 9.79 -5.78 9.71
N VAL A 162 9.62 -5.88 8.38
CA VAL A 162 10.43 -6.75 7.52
C VAL A 162 11.91 -6.42 7.63
N GLY A 163 12.26 -5.13 7.62
CA GLY A 163 13.64 -4.66 7.75
C GLY A 163 14.29 -5.11 9.06
N LYS A 164 13.63 -4.86 10.19
CA LYS A 164 14.15 -5.25 11.52
C LYS A 164 14.33 -6.76 11.68
N LEU A 165 13.39 -7.55 11.15
CA LEU A 165 13.52 -9.01 11.15
C LEU A 165 14.68 -9.47 10.25
N ALA A 166 14.83 -8.89 9.07
CA ALA A 166 15.88 -9.26 8.11
C ALA A 166 17.29 -8.89 8.60
N LEU A 167 17.41 -7.85 9.44
CA LEU A 167 18.64 -7.41 10.09
C LEU A 167 18.92 -8.15 11.41
N GLY A 168 17.98 -8.98 11.90
CA GLY A 168 18.11 -9.67 13.19
C GLY A 168 17.94 -8.75 14.41
N GLU A 169 17.40 -7.55 14.22
CA GLU A 169 17.09 -6.61 15.31
C GLU A 169 15.85 -7.02 16.11
N ALA A 170 15.01 -7.90 15.56
CA ALA A 170 13.85 -8.49 16.22
C ALA A 170 13.77 -9.99 15.93
N ASP A 171 13.08 -10.71 16.81
CA ASP A 171 12.94 -12.17 16.75
C ASP A 171 11.64 -12.59 16.07
N ALA A 172 10.61 -11.75 16.11
CA ALA A 172 9.32 -12.03 15.50
C ALA A 172 8.55 -10.73 15.19
N GLY A 173 7.67 -10.81 14.19
CA GLY A 173 6.75 -9.74 13.83
C GLY A 173 5.64 -10.27 12.92
N PHE A 174 4.47 -9.62 12.96
CA PHE A 174 3.38 -9.96 12.06
C PHE A 174 3.53 -9.17 10.76
N VAL A 175 3.47 -9.88 9.64
CA VAL A 175 3.55 -9.31 8.28
C VAL A 175 2.54 -9.99 7.38
N TYR A 176 2.37 -9.50 6.16
CA TYR A 176 1.60 -10.22 5.15
C TYR A 176 2.42 -11.37 4.56
N ALA A 177 1.75 -12.43 4.11
CA ALA A 177 2.41 -13.57 3.47
C ALA A 177 3.26 -13.15 2.26
N THR A 178 2.79 -12.16 1.50
CA THR A 178 3.51 -11.56 0.37
C THR A 178 4.81 -10.87 0.78
N ASP A 179 4.91 -10.31 1.99
CA ASP A 179 6.13 -9.66 2.47
C ASP A 179 7.24 -10.68 2.74
N VAL A 180 6.89 -11.86 3.28
CA VAL A 180 7.86 -12.95 3.49
C VAL A 180 8.36 -13.46 2.13
N ARG A 181 7.45 -13.64 1.15
CA ARG A 181 7.82 -14.02 -0.21
C ARG A 181 8.78 -12.98 -0.83
N ALA A 182 8.47 -11.70 -0.70
CA ALA A 182 9.29 -10.60 -1.21
C ALA A 182 10.65 -10.44 -0.49
N ALA A 183 10.80 -11.00 0.71
CA ALA A 183 12.03 -10.94 1.49
C ALA A 183 13.12 -11.90 0.99
N SER A 184 12.90 -12.64 -0.11
CA SER A 184 13.90 -13.45 -0.83
C SER A 184 14.70 -14.40 0.08
N GLY A 185 13.99 -15.15 0.92
CA GLY A 185 14.58 -16.16 1.81
C GLY A 185 15.19 -15.64 3.11
N ARG A 186 15.18 -14.32 3.36
CA ARG A 186 15.68 -13.75 4.63
C ARG A 186 14.78 -14.02 5.83
N LEU A 187 13.49 -14.26 5.59
CA LEU A 187 12.48 -14.53 6.60
C LEU A 187 11.85 -15.92 6.41
N ARG A 188 11.30 -16.44 7.50
CA ARG A 188 10.43 -17.62 7.51
C ARG A 188 9.04 -17.22 7.98
N ALA A 189 8.02 -17.75 7.31
CA ALA A 189 6.63 -17.62 7.71
C ALA A 189 6.23 -18.75 8.67
N ILE A 190 5.54 -18.39 9.72
CA ILE A 190 4.84 -19.29 10.63
C ILE A 190 3.35 -19.03 10.43
N ALA A 191 2.63 -20.06 10.00
CA ALA A 191 1.20 -19.95 9.74
C ALA A 191 0.41 -19.65 11.02
N LEU A 192 -0.58 -18.79 10.89
CA LEU A 192 -1.54 -18.51 11.96
C LEU A 192 -2.74 -19.50 11.87
N PRO A 193 -3.35 -19.86 13.01
CA PRO A 193 -4.58 -20.66 12.99
C PRO A 193 -5.66 -20.02 12.11
N LYS A 194 -6.30 -20.80 11.24
CA LYS A 194 -7.32 -20.29 10.29
C LYS A 194 -8.38 -19.42 10.99
N ARG A 195 -8.87 -19.84 12.17
CA ARG A 195 -9.87 -19.08 12.96
C ARG A 195 -9.41 -17.69 13.41
N SER A 196 -8.10 -17.42 13.41
CA SER A 196 -7.54 -16.11 13.80
C SER A 196 -7.24 -15.20 12.62
N GLN A 197 -7.30 -15.70 11.38
CA GLN A 197 -7.02 -14.89 10.20
C GLN A 197 -8.05 -13.77 10.04
N PRO A 198 -7.60 -12.51 9.89
CA PRO A 198 -8.49 -11.42 9.51
C PRO A 198 -8.80 -11.48 8.01
N THR A 199 -9.89 -10.82 7.62
CA THR A 199 -10.16 -10.59 6.19
C THR A 199 -9.36 -9.40 5.71
N VAL A 200 -8.24 -9.66 5.03
CA VAL A 200 -7.38 -8.61 4.47
C VAL A 200 -7.78 -8.35 3.02
N ARG A 201 -8.29 -7.15 2.74
CA ARG A 201 -8.60 -6.70 1.37
C ARG A 201 -7.83 -5.44 1.07
N TYR A 202 -7.20 -5.40 -0.10
CA TYR A 202 -6.58 -4.20 -0.64
C TYR A 202 -7.59 -3.48 -1.51
N GLU A 203 -7.75 -2.21 -1.23
CA GLU A 203 -8.64 -1.35 -2.03
C GLU A 203 -7.86 -0.23 -2.69
N ILE A 204 -8.28 0.15 -3.90
CA ILE A 204 -7.78 1.30 -4.63
C ILE A 204 -8.92 2.25 -4.96
N ALA A 205 -8.63 3.55 -4.93
CA ALA A 205 -9.58 4.59 -5.30
C ALA A 205 -8.88 5.75 -6.01
N VAL A 206 -9.56 6.38 -6.97
CA VAL A 206 -9.12 7.62 -7.60
C VAL A 206 -9.36 8.77 -6.63
N VAL A 207 -8.38 9.65 -6.47
CA VAL A 207 -8.51 10.87 -5.67
C VAL A 207 -9.32 11.89 -6.46
N ARG A 208 -10.36 12.49 -5.86
CA ARG A 208 -11.29 13.39 -6.57
C ARG A 208 -10.63 14.67 -7.10
N GLY A 209 -9.56 15.12 -6.46
CA GLY A 209 -8.76 16.26 -6.90
C GLY A 209 -7.69 15.93 -7.95
N SER A 210 -7.66 14.70 -8.47
CA SER A 210 -6.68 14.25 -9.47
C SER A 210 -6.77 15.08 -10.74
N ARG A 211 -5.61 15.57 -11.21
CA ARG A 211 -5.46 16.21 -12.52
C ARG A 211 -5.24 15.18 -13.65
N ASN A 212 -4.91 13.93 -13.29
CA ASN A 212 -4.63 12.82 -14.22
C ASN A 212 -5.69 11.73 -14.08
N ARG A 213 -6.98 12.12 -13.94
CA ARG A 213 -8.07 11.18 -13.68
C ARG A 213 -8.17 10.06 -14.73
N THR A 214 -7.95 10.36 -16.00
CA THR A 214 -7.99 9.37 -17.10
C THR A 214 -6.91 8.32 -16.89
N ALA A 215 -5.65 8.71 -16.76
CA ALA A 215 -4.54 7.79 -16.50
C ALA A 215 -4.71 7.01 -15.19
N ALA A 216 -5.30 7.63 -14.16
CA ALA A 216 -5.63 6.94 -12.91
C ALA A 216 -6.68 5.83 -13.11
N LEU A 217 -7.71 6.07 -13.91
CA LEU A 217 -8.73 5.07 -14.23
C LEU A 217 -8.18 3.94 -15.09
N GLU A 218 -7.30 4.24 -16.04
CA GLU A 218 -6.60 3.25 -16.87
C GLU A 218 -5.76 2.33 -15.98
N LEU A 219 -4.97 2.89 -15.05
CA LEU A 219 -4.18 2.08 -14.10
C LEU A 219 -5.09 1.19 -13.23
N VAL A 220 -6.23 1.67 -12.79
CA VAL A 220 -7.21 0.83 -12.07
C VAL A 220 -7.73 -0.30 -12.96
N ALA A 221 -7.99 -0.02 -14.24
CA ALA A 221 -8.41 -1.04 -15.21
C ALA A 221 -7.31 -2.07 -15.44
N ASP A 222 -6.05 -1.65 -15.59
CA ASP A 222 -4.89 -2.53 -15.75
C ASP A 222 -4.71 -3.46 -14.53
N LEU A 223 -4.81 -2.94 -13.32
CA LEU A 223 -4.76 -3.74 -12.09
C LEU A 223 -5.84 -4.81 -12.04
N LEU A 224 -7.02 -4.53 -12.59
CA LEU A 224 -8.17 -5.43 -12.60
C LEU A 224 -8.24 -6.30 -13.86
N SER A 225 -7.37 -6.07 -14.85
CA SER A 225 -7.24 -6.87 -16.05
C SER A 225 -6.75 -8.29 -15.75
N THR A 226 -6.80 -9.16 -16.73
CA THR A 226 -6.25 -10.53 -16.61
C THR A 226 -4.75 -10.51 -16.28
N ASP A 227 -4.00 -9.61 -16.91
CA ASP A 227 -2.54 -9.51 -16.72
C ASP A 227 -2.20 -8.90 -15.36
N GLY A 228 -2.86 -7.82 -14.94
CA GLY A 228 -2.69 -7.24 -13.61
C GLY A 228 -3.01 -8.23 -12.50
N ARG A 229 -4.09 -8.98 -12.63
CA ARG A 229 -4.46 -10.05 -11.68
C ARG A 229 -3.41 -11.17 -11.67
N ARG A 230 -2.87 -11.54 -12.82
CA ARG A 230 -1.80 -12.53 -12.93
C ARG A 230 -0.53 -12.08 -12.20
N GLU A 231 -0.14 -10.81 -12.35
CA GLU A 231 1.02 -10.25 -11.63
C GLU A 231 0.79 -10.19 -10.11
N LEU A 232 -0.42 -9.80 -9.67
CA LEU A 232 -0.80 -9.86 -8.25
C LEU A 232 -0.70 -11.29 -7.71
N ALA A 233 -1.25 -12.28 -8.43
CA ALA A 233 -1.18 -13.69 -8.03
C ALA A 233 0.27 -14.22 -7.99
N ARG A 234 1.11 -13.86 -9.00
CA ARG A 234 2.54 -14.18 -9.01
C ARG A 234 3.28 -13.61 -7.81
N ALA A 235 2.89 -12.42 -7.36
CA ALA A 235 3.44 -11.81 -6.14
C ALA A 235 2.93 -12.48 -4.85
N GLY A 236 1.95 -13.37 -4.94
CA GLY A 236 1.39 -14.13 -3.82
C GLY A 236 0.13 -13.51 -3.21
N PHE A 237 -0.45 -12.49 -3.84
CA PHE A 237 -1.75 -11.97 -3.43
C PHE A 237 -2.87 -12.93 -3.85
N GLY A 238 -3.91 -13.01 -3.01
CA GLY A 238 -5.18 -13.62 -3.43
C GLY A 238 -5.97 -12.62 -4.31
N LEU A 239 -6.77 -13.15 -5.22
CA LEU A 239 -7.69 -12.35 -6.03
C LEU A 239 -9.01 -12.13 -5.27
N PRO A 240 -9.75 -11.04 -5.58
CA PRO A 240 -11.06 -10.74 -4.99
C PRO A 240 -12.10 -11.80 -5.31
#